data_46ee0afaaf8a47699d6fd2e065a55dbc
#
_entry.id   46ee0afaaf8a47699d6fd2e065a55dbc
#
_cell.length_a   1.000
_cell.length_b   1.000
_cell.length_c   1.000
_cell.angle_alpha   90.00
_cell.angle_beta   90.00
_cell.angle_gamma   90.00
#
_symmetry.space_group_name_H-M   'P 1'
#
loop_
_entity.id
_entity.type
_entity.pdbx_description
1 polymer ?
#
loop_
_entity_poly.entity_id
_entity_poly.type
_entity_poly.pdbx_seq_one_letter_code
_entity_poly.pdbx_strand_id
1 'polypeptide(L)'
;YLDSGAVTVSAAGAHYYGLNGEHLAEEVLSVENPVLSASRTTAVAYDAGNQSLFVFRGGAESFRLSLTGSNNLLSARVNNSGWLAVTAQQSGFKGAVTVYNSHGREVITIGLSSVFAVDAAVSPDGQSVAVVTMGQEQGDFFSRLLLYPLDQTEPSRQVDLGALTVLDLAYE
;
A
#
# COMPACT_ATOMS: atom_id res chain seq x y z
N TYR A 1 -3.55 -4.67 14.80
CA TYR A 1 -2.71 -4.74 16.01
C TYR A 1 -1.27 -4.95 15.59
N LEU A 2 -0.37 -4.19 16.23
CA LEU A 2 1.06 -4.47 16.19
C LEU A 2 1.40 -5.42 17.35
N ASP A 3 2.44 -6.23 17.20
CA ASP A 3 2.90 -7.12 18.29
C ASP A 3 3.27 -6.34 19.57
N SER A 4 3.62 -5.05 19.43
CA SER A 4 3.99 -4.16 20.55
C SER A 4 2.86 -3.28 21.06
N GLY A 5 1.66 -3.34 20.49
CA GLY A 5 0.55 -2.48 20.91
C GLY A 5 -0.44 -2.17 19.79
N ALA A 6 -1.01 -0.98 19.83
CA ALA A 6 -1.97 -0.47 18.85
C ALA A 6 -1.56 0.90 18.32
N VAL A 7 -1.95 1.19 17.08
CA VAL A 7 -1.84 2.52 16.48
C VAL A 7 -3.21 2.98 16.02
N THR A 8 -3.52 4.24 16.24
CA THR A 8 -4.70 4.91 15.69
C THR A 8 -4.25 6.10 14.85
N VAL A 9 -5.01 6.40 13.81
CA VAL A 9 -4.73 7.54 12.93
C VAL A 9 -5.98 8.36 12.74
N SER A 10 -5.82 9.65 12.79
CA SER A 10 -6.85 10.66 12.52
C SER A 10 -6.31 11.76 11.61
N ALA A 11 -7.14 12.71 11.23
CA ALA A 11 -6.70 13.88 10.46
C ALA A 11 -5.61 14.71 11.16
N ALA A 12 -5.53 14.66 12.49
CA ALA A 12 -4.60 15.45 13.29
C ALA A 12 -3.31 14.71 13.65
N GLY A 13 -3.31 13.37 13.64
CA GLY A 13 -2.12 12.63 14.04
C GLY A 13 -2.29 11.13 14.16
N ALA A 14 -1.19 10.48 14.45
CA ALA A 14 -1.09 9.07 14.82
C ALA A 14 -0.75 8.93 16.29
N HIS A 15 -1.44 8.04 17.00
CA HIS A 15 -1.22 7.78 18.42
C HIS A 15 -0.87 6.31 18.62
N TYR A 16 0.10 6.06 19.48
CA TYR A 16 0.61 4.74 19.83
C TYR A 16 0.23 4.38 21.26
N TYR A 17 -0.25 3.16 21.42
CA TYR A 17 -0.66 2.61 22.71
C TYR A 17 0.03 1.28 22.93
N GLY A 18 0.57 1.06 24.12
CA GLY A 18 1.06 -0.23 24.57
C GLY A 18 -0.06 -1.25 24.73
N LEU A 19 0.30 -2.53 24.93
CA LEU A 19 -0.66 -3.62 25.13
C LEU A 19 -1.54 -3.44 26.37
N ASN A 20 -1.11 -2.64 27.33
CA ASN A 20 -1.86 -2.27 28.54
C ASN A 20 -2.74 -1.01 28.37
N GLY A 21 -2.78 -0.43 27.15
CA GLY A 21 -3.51 0.81 26.85
C GLY A 21 -2.76 2.09 27.23
N GLU A 22 -1.51 2.00 27.66
CA GLU A 22 -0.68 3.17 27.94
C GLU A 22 -0.39 3.95 26.64
N HIS A 23 -0.57 5.26 26.65
CA HIS A 23 -0.19 6.15 25.55
C HIS A 23 1.32 6.30 25.51
N LEU A 24 1.95 5.77 24.46
CA LEU A 24 3.41 5.70 24.34
C LEU A 24 4.01 6.86 23.54
N ALA A 25 3.34 7.24 22.45
CA ALA A 25 3.82 8.27 21.55
C ALA A 25 2.69 8.88 20.71
N GLU A 26 2.94 10.08 20.21
CA GLU A 26 2.07 10.82 19.29
C GLU A 26 2.92 11.47 18.21
N GLU A 27 2.45 11.34 16.96
CA GLU A 27 3.03 12.01 15.80
C GLU A 27 1.98 12.91 15.16
N VAL A 28 2.30 14.19 15.00
CA VAL A 28 1.40 15.15 14.34
C VAL A 28 1.45 14.93 12.83
N LEU A 29 0.32 14.60 12.24
CA LEU A 29 0.15 14.43 10.81
C LEU A 29 -0.86 15.46 10.30
N SER A 30 -0.73 15.82 9.03
CA SER A 30 -1.73 16.62 8.33
C SER A 30 -2.24 15.80 7.15
N VAL A 31 -3.37 15.13 7.36
CA VAL A 31 -4.01 14.24 6.37
C VAL A 31 -5.51 14.54 6.33
N GLU A 32 -6.10 14.55 5.13
CA GLU A 32 -7.53 14.83 4.96
C GLU A 32 -8.38 13.56 5.04
N ASN A 33 -7.91 12.48 4.40
CA ASN A 33 -8.59 11.20 4.31
C ASN A 33 -7.67 10.08 4.85
N PRO A 34 -7.49 10.01 6.19
CA PRO A 34 -6.54 9.09 6.80
C PRO A 34 -6.97 7.64 6.62
N VAL A 35 -6.08 6.83 6.09
CA VAL A 35 -6.21 5.37 6.00
C VAL A 35 -5.01 4.73 6.69
N LEU A 36 -5.27 3.65 7.41
CA LEU A 36 -4.27 2.87 8.12
C LEU A 36 -4.23 1.45 7.57
N SER A 37 -3.04 1.00 7.17
CA SER A 37 -2.74 -0.40 6.94
C SER A 37 -1.66 -0.83 7.92
N ALA A 38 -1.77 -2.03 8.49
CA ALA A 38 -0.82 -2.51 9.47
C ALA A 38 -0.50 -3.99 9.27
N SER A 39 0.74 -4.33 9.52
CA SER A 39 1.23 -5.68 9.74
C SER A 39 1.49 -5.91 11.23
N ARG A 40 2.12 -7.04 11.59
CA ARG A 40 2.47 -7.32 13.00
C ARG A 40 3.53 -6.36 13.58
N THR A 41 4.39 -5.79 12.74
CA THR A 41 5.55 -5.00 13.19
C THR A 41 5.56 -3.58 12.70
N THR A 42 4.78 -3.27 11.66
CA THR A 42 4.85 -2.01 10.92
C THR A 42 3.44 -1.55 10.56
N ALA A 43 3.20 -0.27 10.66
CA ALA A 43 1.97 0.37 10.20
C ALA A 43 2.30 1.43 9.15
N VAL A 44 1.41 1.65 8.21
CA VAL A 44 1.46 2.76 7.26
C VAL A 44 0.17 3.55 7.34
N ALA A 45 0.29 4.84 7.61
CA ALA A 45 -0.79 5.81 7.50
C ALA A 45 -0.63 6.60 6.21
N TYR A 46 -1.69 6.79 5.46
CA TYR A 46 -1.64 7.56 4.24
C TYR A 46 -2.91 8.39 4.02
N ASP A 47 -2.76 9.40 3.21
CA ASP A 47 -3.85 10.29 2.84
C ASP A 47 -4.42 9.83 1.49
N ALA A 48 -5.54 9.12 1.53
CA ALA A 48 -6.17 8.58 0.32
C ALA A 48 -6.63 9.72 -0.60
N GLY A 49 -6.22 9.66 -1.86
CA GLY A 49 -6.47 10.73 -2.84
C GLY A 49 -5.48 11.89 -2.80
N ASN A 50 -4.53 11.89 -1.84
CA ASN A 50 -3.44 12.85 -1.72
C ASN A 50 -2.06 12.17 -1.94
N GLN A 51 -0.98 12.77 -1.45
CA GLN A 51 0.38 12.39 -1.84
C GLN A 51 1.27 11.94 -0.67
N SER A 52 0.77 12.04 0.57
CA SER A 52 1.59 11.80 1.75
C SER A 52 1.31 10.44 2.37
N LEU A 53 2.36 9.71 2.72
CA LEU A 53 2.28 8.53 3.55
C LEU A 53 3.40 8.50 4.61
N PHE A 54 3.11 7.85 5.71
CA PHE A 54 3.96 7.78 6.89
C PHE A 54 4.07 6.33 7.34
N VAL A 55 5.28 5.83 7.49
CA VAL A 55 5.55 4.46 7.94
C VAL A 55 6.06 4.48 9.36
N PHE A 56 5.46 3.67 10.21
CA PHE A 56 5.72 3.60 11.63
C PHE A 56 6.20 2.21 12.03
N ARG A 57 7.20 2.17 12.90
CA ARG A 57 7.72 0.94 13.45
C ARG A 57 8.18 1.16 14.90
N GLY A 58 7.80 0.24 15.79
CA GLY A 58 8.22 0.33 17.19
C GLY A 58 7.70 1.55 17.94
N GLY A 59 6.56 2.13 17.52
CA GLY A 59 5.97 3.30 18.16
C GLY A 59 6.54 4.65 17.70
N ALA A 60 7.31 4.70 16.62
CA ALA A 60 7.86 5.92 16.05
C ALA A 60 7.75 5.95 14.52
N GLU A 61 7.75 7.16 13.94
CA GLU A 61 7.89 7.30 12.50
C GLU A 61 9.25 6.73 12.05
N SER A 62 9.21 5.81 11.10
CA SER A 62 10.40 5.20 10.53
C SER A 62 10.89 5.96 9.29
N PHE A 63 9.95 6.30 8.41
CA PHE A 63 10.18 7.17 7.26
C PHE A 63 8.84 7.68 6.72
N ARG A 64 8.91 8.71 5.90
CA ARG A 64 7.77 9.23 5.14
C ARG A 64 8.09 9.29 3.66
N LEU A 65 7.06 9.16 2.84
CA LEU A 65 7.14 9.37 1.42
C LEU A 65 6.13 10.45 1.00
N SER A 66 6.52 11.24 0.02
CA SER A 66 5.62 12.19 -0.63
C SER A 66 5.71 11.95 -2.13
N LEU A 67 4.60 11.58 -2.75
CA LEU A 67 4.52 11.44 -4.18
C LEU A 67 4.62 12.82 -4.84
N THR A 68 5.14 12.87 -6.04
CA THR A 68 5.34 14.11 -6.78
C THR A 68 4.35 14.23 -7.95
N GLY A 69 4.13 15.46 -8.41
CA GLY A 69 3.24 15.73 -9.54
C GLY A 69 1.76 15.55 -9.19
N SER A 70 0.99 14.95 -10.11
CA SER A 70 -0.43 14.67 -9.93
C SER A 70 -0.70 13.22 -9.49
N ASN A 71 0.29 12.59 -8.87
CA ASN A 71 0.21 11.18 -8.48
C ASN A 71 -0.45 11.08 -7.10
N ASN A 72 -1.73 10.69 -7.08
CA ASN A 72 -2.48 10.55 -5.85
C ASN A 72 -2.48 9.09 -5.38
N LEU A 73 -2.34 8.90 -4.07
CA LEU A 73 -2.38 7.59 -3.41
C LEU A 73 -3.77 6.97 -3.53
N LEU A 74 -3.81 5.70 -3.94
CA LEU A 74 -5.02 4.87 -3.95
C LEU A 74 -4.98 3.88 -2.79
N SER A 75 -3.88 3.16 -2.63
CA SER A 75 -3.66 2.28 -1.48
C SER A 75 -2.18 2.23 -1.08
N ALA A 76 -1.92 1.83 0.16
CA ALA A 76 -0.58 1.52 0.65
C ALA A 76 -0.66 0.34 1.63
N ARG A 77 0.11 -0.72 1.36
CA ARG A 77 0.11 -1.95 2.15
C ARG A 77 1.51 -2.32 2.60
N VAL A 78 1.63 -2.67 3.86
CA VAL A 78 2.89 -3.09 4.46
C VAL A 78 2.83 -4.56 4.90
N ASN A 79 3.91 -5.32 4.65
CA ASN A 79 4.04 -6.70 5.12
C ASN A 79 4.81 -6.78 6.46
N ASN A 80 4.88 -7.98 7.06
CA ASN A 80 5.56 -8.21 8.34
C ASN A 80 7.08 -7.93 8.31
N SER A 81 7.70 -7.97 7.14
CA SER A 81 9.12 -7.63 6.95
C SER A 81 9.35 -6.13 6.71
N GLY A 82 8.26 -5.33 6.71
CA GLY A 82 8.31 -3.88 6.52
C GLY A 82 8.45 -3.45 5.06
N TRP A 83 8.23 -4.35 4.11
CA TRP A 83 8.13 -3.98 2.71
C TRP A 83 6.77 -3.35 2.42
N LEU A 84 6.75 -2.34 1.56
CA LEU A 84 5.59 -1.52 1.29
C LEU A 84 5.25 -1.56 -0.20
N ALA A 85 3.99 -1.87 -0.52
CA ALA A 85 3.41 -1.66 -1.84
C ALA A 85 2.57 -0.38 -1.82
N VAL A 86 2.82 0.52 -2.74
CA VAL A 86 2.07 1.78 -2.91
C VAL A 86 1.40 1.76 -4.27
N THR A 87 0.08 1.83 -4.27
CA THR A 87 -0.72 1.97 -5.49
C THR A 87 -1.12 3.44 -5.63
N ALA A 88 -0.83 4.02 -6.78
CA ALA A 88 -1.08 5.44 -7.02
C ALA A 88 -1.53 5.71 -8.47
N GLN A 89 -2.16 6.84 -8.67
CA GLN A 89 -2.33 7.41 -10.01
C GLN A 89 -0.95 7.80 -10.55
N GLN A 90 -0.75 7.63 -11.83
CA GLN A 90 0.48 8.07 -12.50
C GLN A 90 0.17 8.60 -13.89
N SER A 91 0.70 9.78 -14.21
CA SER A 91 0.52 10.38 -15.53
C SER A 91 1.02 9.45 -16.64
N GLY A 92 0.20 9.24 -17.68
CA GLY A 92 0.50 8.34 -18.79
C GLY A 92 0.11 6.87 -18.55
N PHE A 93 -0.36 6.53 -17.35
CA PHE A 93 -0.84 5.19 -16.99
C PHE A 93 -2.24 5.26 -16.35
N LYS A 94 -2.94 4.14 -16.32
CA LYS A 94 -4.19 3.99 -15.56
C LYS A 94 -3.96 3.75 -14.07
N GLY A 95 -2.71 3.62 -13.67
CA GLY A 95 -2.22 3.45 -12.32
C GLY A 95 -0.82 2.88 -12.32
N ALA A 96 -0.15 2.99 -11.19
CA ALA A 96 1.16 2.39 -10.96
C ALA A 96 1.23 1.78 -9.57
N VAL A 97 2.06 0.74 -9.45
CA VAL A 97 2.43 0.14 -8.18
C VAL A 97 3.93 0.29 -7.99
N THR A 98 4.32 0.97 -6.93
CA THR A 98 5.72 1.11 -6.52
C THR A 98 5.96 0.30 -5.26
N VAL A 99 6.97 -0.55 -5.27
CA VAL A 99 7.40 -1.33 -4.12
C VAL A 99 8.63 -0.70 -3.48
N TYR A 100 8.57 -0.53 -2.17
CA TYR A 100 9.67 -0.04 -1.34
C TYR A 100 10.11 -1.14 -0.37
N ASN A 101 11.40 -1.24 -0.14
CA ASN A 101 11.92 -2.13 0.89
C ASN A 101 11.73 -1.54 2.31
N SER A 102 12.11 -2.30 3.33
CA SER A 102 11.94 -1.91 4.74
C SER A 102 12.70 -0.64 5.17
N HIS A 103 13.54 -0.09 4.32
CA HIS A 103 14.29 1.15 4.54
C HIS A 103 13.73 2.34 3.73
N GLY A 104 12.56 2.16 3.07
CA GLY A 104 11.95 3.18 2.23
C GLY A 104 12.65 3.42 0.89
N ARG A 105 13.51 2.50 0.43
CA ARG A 105 14.12 2.56 -0.90
C ARG A 105 13.22 1.90 -1.92
N GLU A 106 12.98 2.60 -3.02
CA GLU A 106 12.28 2.04 -4.18
C GLU A 106 13.03 0.84 -4.74
N VAL A 107 12.29 -0.22 -5.03
CA VAL A 107 12.80 -1.48 -5.61
C VAL A 107 12.35 -1.61 -7.04
N ILE A 108 11.06 -1.39 -7.31
CA ILE A 108 10.45 -1.49 -8.63
C ILE A 108 9.22 -0.59 -8.72
N THR A 109 8.98 -0.04 -9.90
CA THR A 109 7.72 0.60 -10.27
C THR A 109 7.11 -0.08 -11.49
N ILE A 110 5.86 -0.51 -11.37
CA ILE A 110 5.07 -1.20 -12.39
C ILE A 110 3.98 -0.26 -12.87
N GLY A 111 4.10 0.23 -14.11
CA GLY A 111 3.08 1.07 -14.73
C GLY A 111 2.04 0.25 -15.48
N LEU A 112 0.77 0.47 -15.22
CA LEU A 112 -0.37 -0.21 -15.84
C LEU A 112 -1.05 0.71 -16.86
N SER A 113 -0.91 0.41 -18.14
CA SER A 113 -1.46 1.26 -19.22
C SER A 113 -2.87 0.85 -19.67
N SER A 114 -3.22 -0.42 -19.57
CA SER A 114 -4.49 -0.97 -20.08
C SER A 114 -5.57 -1.18 -19.02
N VAL A 115 -5.18 -1.37 -17.76
CA VAL A 115 -6.06 -1.65 -16.61
C VAL A 115 -5.75 -0.72 -15.44
N PHE A 116 -6.73 -0.47 -14.57
CA PHE A 116 -6.54 0.32 -13.36
C PHE A 116 -5.94 -0.55 -12.25
N ALA A 117 -4.94 -0.04 -11.56
CA ALA A 117 -4.48 -0.62 -10.30
C ALA A 117 -5.51 -0.30 -9.22
N VAL A 118 -5.92 -1.32 -8.46
CA VAL A 118 -6.88 -1.20 -7.35
C VAL A 118 -6.15 -1.28 -6.03
N ASP A 119 -5.36 -2.33 -5.85
CA ASP A 119 -4.61 -2.61 -4.62
C ASP A 119 -3.40 -3.48 -4.91
N ALA A 120 -2.41 -3.47 -4.03
CA ALA A 120 -1.22 -4.30 -4.16
C ALA A 120 -0.65 -4.70 -2.80
N ALA A 121 -0.06 -5.89 -2.72
CA ALA A 121 0.61 -6.38 -1.52
C ALA A 121 1.91 -7.10 -1.88
N VAL A 122 2.97 -6.88 -1.08
CA VAL A 122 4.25 -7.58 -1.23
C VAL A 122 4.19 -8.92 -0.49
N SER A 123 4.70 -9.97 -1.12
CA SER A 123 4.78 -11.29 -0.51
C SER A 123 5.59 -11.27 0.81
N PRO A 124 5.35 -12.19 1.75
CA PRO A 124 6.06 -12.22 3.03
C PRO A 124 7.58 -12.34 2.90
N ASP A 125 8.05 -13.03 1.85
CA ASP A 125 9.47 -13.23 1.55
C ASP A 125 10.12 -12.03 0.81
N GLY A 126 9.31 -11.02 0.40
CA GLY A 126 9.80 -9.85 -0.31
C GLY A 126 10.32 -10.13 -1.73
N GLN A 127 9.85 -11.20 -2.39
CA GLN A 127 10.31 -11.56 -3.73
C GLN A 127 9.29 -11.25 -4.84
N SER A 128 8.04 -11.04 -4.49
CA SER A 128 6.97 -10.74 -5.44
C SER A 128 5.98 -9.74 -4.90
N VAL A 129 5.23 -9.13 -5.81
CA VAL A 129 4.07 -8.29 -5.48
C VAL A 129 2.84 -8.81 -6.22
N ALA A 130 1.74 -8.96 -5.48
CA ALA A 130 0.42 -9.23 -6.03
C ALA A 130 -0.28 -7.89 -6.27
N VAL A 131 -0.87 -7.74 -7.46
CA VAL A 131 -1.58 -6.53 -7.88
C VAL A 131 -2.98 -6.90 -8.32
N VAL A 132 -3.97 -6.32 -7.67
CA VAL A 132 -5.37 -6.40 -8.10
C VAL A 132 -5.63 -5.28 -9.10
N THR A 133 -6.14 -5.66 -10.25
CA THR A 133 -6.46 -4.73 -11.32
C THR A 133 -7.93 -4.81 -11.72
N MET A 134 -8.45 -3.72 -12.25
CA MET A 134 -9.78 -3.64 -12.85
C MET A 134 -9.68 -3.06 -14.26
N GLY A 135 -10.41 -3.63 -15.18
CA GLY A 135 -10.50 -3.17 -16.58
C GLY A 135 -11.91 -3.27 -17.12
N GLN A 136 -12.06 -2.83 -18.36
CA GLN A 136 -13.31 -2.94 -19.11
C GLN A 136 -13.00 -3.46 -20.52
N GLU A 137 -13.75 -4.46 -20.94
CA GLU A 137 -13.68 -5.03 -22.29
C GLU A 137 -15.08 -5.22 -22.84
N GLN A 138 -15.34 -4.72 -24.04
CA GLN A 138 -16.65 -4.78 -24.73
C GLN A 138 -17.84 -4.24 -23.90
N GLY A 139 -17.57 -3.36 -22.93
CA GLY A 139 -18.59 -2.79 -22.04
C GLY A 139 -18.70 -3.47 -20.67
N ASP A 140 -18.15 -4.67 -20.50
CA ASP A 140 -18.16 -5.43 -19.26
C ASP A 140 -16.91 -5.16 -18.43
N PHE A 141 -17.06 -5.04 -17.11
CA PHE A 141 -15.96 -4.92 -16.17
C PHE A 141 -15.39 -6.30 -15.84
N PHE A 142 -14.07 -6.34 -15.67
CA PHE A 142 -13.36 -7.51 -15.18
C PHE A 142 -12.31 -7.12 -14.14
N SER A 143 -11.99 -8.04 -13.25
CA SER A 143 -10.87 -7.94 -12.33
C SER A 143 -9.86 -9.04 -12.58
N ARG A 144 -8.59 -8.75 -12.34
CA ARG A 144 -7.47 -9.70 -12.45
C ARG A 144 -6.52 -9.55 -11.28
N LEU A 145 -5.97 -10.68 -10.87
CA LEU A 145 -4.82 -10.72 -9.97
C LEU A 145 -3.57 -11.00 -10.80
N LEU A 146 -2.61 -10.08 -10.73
CA LEU A 146 -1.32 -10.16 -11.41
C LEU A 146 -0.22 -10.38 -10.38
N LEU A 147 0.68 -11.31 -10.62
CA LEU A 147 1.82 -11.59 -9.75
C LEU A 147 3.11 -11.20 -10.49
N TYR A 148 3.86 -10.27 -9.92
CA TYR A 148 5.12 -9.78 -10.46
C TYR A 148 6.28 -10.19 -9.55
N PRO A 149 7.33 -10.84 -10.07
CA PRO A 149 8.62 -10.89 -9.41
C PRO A 149 9.16 -9.45 -9.25
N LEU A 150 9.88 -9.15 -8.16
CA LEU A 150 10.35 -7.79 -7.91
C LEU A 150 11.56 -7.36 -8.77
N ASP A 151 12.05 -8.24 -9.61
CA ASP A 151 13.11 -7.99 -10.61
C ASP A 151 12.57 -7.82 -12.04
N GLN A 152 11.24 -7.87 -12.25
CA GLN A 152 10.60 -7.85 -13.57
C GLN A 152 9.36 -6.94 -13.57
N THR A 153 9.18 -6.20 -14.67
CA THR A 153 8.00 -5.34 -14.89
C THR A 153 6.85 -6.05 -15.61
N GLU A 154 7.05 -7.33 -16.00
CA GLU A 154 6.03 -8.17 -16.59
C GLU A 154 5.52 -9.20 -15.56
N PRO A 155 4.20 -9.48 -15.52
CA PRO A 155 3.67 -10.45 -14.57
C PRO A 155 4.10 -11.88 -14.94
N SER A 156 4.57 -12.62 -13.95
CA SER A 156 4.88 -14.05 -14.11
C SER A 156 3.61 -14.92 -14.12
N ARG A 157 2.53 -14.41 -13.55
CA ARG A 157 1.23 -15.11 -13.51
C ARG A 157 0.08 -14.10 -13.50
N GLN A 158 -1.00 -14.49 -14.16
CA GLN A 158 -2.27 -13.78 -14.17
C GLN A 158 -3.39 -14.74 -13.79
N VAL A 159 -4.31 -14.29 -12.92
CA VAL A 159 -5.54 -15.00 -12.58
C VAL A 159 -6.70 -14.10 -12.95
N ASP A 160 -7.60 -14.60 -13.79
CA ASP A 160 -8.84 -13.90 -14.12
C ASP A 160 -9.86 -14.13 -13.00
N LEU A 161 -10.40 -13.05 -12.46
CA LEU A 161 -11.41 -13.06 -11.40
C LEU A 161 -12.82 -12.76 -11.94
N GLY A 162 -12.94 -12.60 -13.26
CA GLY A 162 -14.21 -12.29 -13.92
C GLY A 162 -14.75 -10.92 -13.49
N ALA A 163 -16.09 -10.82 -13.40
CA ALA A 163 -16.79 -9.59 -13.04
C ALA A 163 -16.86 -9.34 -11.51
N LEU A 164 -15.98 -9.96 -10.73
CA LEU A 164 -15.93 -9.77 -9.27
C LEU A 164 -15.26 -8.43 -8.93
N THR A 165 -15.83 -7.70 -7.99
CA THR A 165 -15.17 -6.54 -7.38
C THR A 165 -14.33 -7.02 -6.20
N VAL A 166 -13.01 -6.89 -6.31
CA VAL A 166 -12.10 -7.21 -5.21
C VAL A 166 -12.01 -6.00 -4.29
N LEU A 167 -12.28 -6.19 -3.01
CA LEU A 167 -12.30 -5.13 -1.99
C LEU A 167 -11.02 -5.10 -1.16
N ASP A 168 -10.33 -6.24 -1.04
CA ASP A 168 -9.16 -6.37 -0.19
C ASP A 168 -8.22 -7.45 -0.70
N LEU A 169 -6.93 -7.32 -0.39
CA LEU A 169 -5.87 -8.25 -0.76
C LEU A 169 -4.93 -8.44 0.44
N ALA A 170 -4.68 -9.67 0.82
CA ALA A 170 -3.71 -10.01 1.85
C ALA A 170 -2.92 -11.27 1.47
N TYR A 171 -1.66 -11.34 1.90
CA TYR A 171 -0.90 -12.58 1.96
C TYR A 171 -1.04 -13.20 3.36
N GLU A 172 -1.13 -14.52 3.41
CA GLU A 172 -1.06 -15.31 4.63
C GLU A 172 0.35 -15.83 4.89
#